data_b509507fb33235c8d028d617de3bd94c
#
_entry.id   b509507fb33235c8d028d617de3bd94c
#
_cell.length_a   1.000
_cell.length_b   1.000
_cell.length_c   1.000
_cell.angle_alpha   90.00
_cell.angle_beta   90.00
_cell.angle_gamma   90.00
#
_symmetry.space_group_name_H-M   'P 1'
#
loop_
_entity.id
_entity.type
_entity.pdbx_description
1 polymer ?
#
loop_
_entity_poly.entity_id
_entity_poly.type
_entity_poly.pdbx_seq_one_letter_code
_entity_poly.pdbx_strand_id
1 'polypeptide(L)'
;NLEHDGFKVVEAYNGMKALQNLRDRMPDLVLLDVMLPDIDGFEVLKMIREISNVPVIMLTAKGEEDDRIHGLEYGADDYVTKPFSPRELVSRIKAVLRRTESGSFTTSKDVIEVDEHLKIDFGRREVWLDGNQVKLRPTEYRLLYHLVQNAGWVMTYDQILSKVWGYEYRDEPHYVRLYINYL
;
A
#
# COMPACT_ATOMS: atom_id res chain seq x y z
N ASN A 1 22.39 -5.35 -0.21
CA ASN A 1 21.66 -6.49 -0.82
C ASN A 1 20.60 -6.01 -1.82
N LEU A 2 19.82 -4.96 -1.55
CA LEU A 2 18.78 -4.45 -2.47
C LEU A 2 19.38 -3.96 -3.80
N GLU A 3 20.54 -3.33 -3.80
CA GLU A 3 21.22 -2.90 -5.04
C GLU A 3 21.60 -4.08 -5.93
N HIS A 4 21.96 -5.23 -5.32
CA HIS A 4 22.22 -6.46 -6.07
C HIS A 4 20.97 -7.00 -6.77
N ASP A 5 19.80 -6.75 -6.19
CA ASP A 5 18.49 -7.10 -6.76
C ASP A 5 17.97 -6.05 -7.77
N GLY A 6 18.78 -5.06 -8.12
CA GLY A 6 18.51 -4.06 -9.15
C GLY A 6 17.78 -2.80 -8.66
N PHE A 7 17.64 -2.61 -7.35
CA PHE A 7 17.05 -1.40 -6.79
C PHE A 7 18.08 -0.29 -6.62
N LYS A 8 17.68 0.95 -6.89
CA LYS A 8 18.45 2.13 -6.53
C LYS A 8 18.10 2.54 -5.11
N VAL A 9 19.06 2.48 -4.20
CA VAL A 9 18.82 2.74 -2.76
C VAL A 9 19.27 4.15 -2.38
N VAL A 10 18.43 4.84 -1.60
CA VAL A 10 18.76 6.10 -0.93
C VAL A 10 18.58 5.90 0.56
N GLU A 11 19.66 6.04 1.32
CA GLU A 11 19.65 5.83 2.76
C GLU A 11 19.30 7.12 3.52
N ALA A 12 18.52 6.95 4.59
CA ALA A 12 18.22 7.98 5.58
C ALA A 12 18.43 7.39 6.98
N TYR A 13 19.24 8.03 7.80
CA TYR A 13 19.61 7.53 9.11
C TYR A 13 18.68 8.02 10.24
N ASN A 14 17.70 8.86 9.90
CA ASN A 14 16.69 9.36 10.83
C ASN A 14 15.43 9.80 10.07
N GLY A 15 14.35 10.06 10.79
CA GLY A 15 13.03 10.40 10.23
C GLY A 15 13.04 11.72 9.47
N MET A 16 13.69 12.75 10.01
CA MET A 16 13.78 14.06 9.33
C MET A 16 14.52 13.97 8.00
N LYS A 17 15.60 13.16 7.94
CA LYS A 17 16.34 12.94 6.69
C LYS A 17 15.53 12.12 5.70
N ALA A 18 14.71 11.17 6.18
CA ALA A 18 13.80 10.41 5.33
C ALA A 18 12.76 11.32 4.65
N LEU A 19 12.13 12.23 5.41
CA LEU A 19 11.18 13.22 4.88
C LEU A 19 11.83 14.19 3.87
N GLN A 20 13.06 14.62 4.14
CA GLN A 20 13.81 15.44 3.18
C GLN A 20 14.09 14.66 1.89
N ASN A 21 14.62 13.44 2.00
CA ASN A 21 14.91 12.60 0.83
C ASN A 21 13.65 12.30 0.03
N LEU A 22 12.50 12.12 0.69
CA LEU A 22 11.21 11.92 0.01
C LEU A 22 10.87 13.09 -0.91
N ARG A 23 11.02 14.32 -0.43
CA ARG A 23 10.73 15.54 -1.21
C ARG A 23 11.71 15.73 -2.37
N ASP A 24 13.01 15.47 -2.12
CA ASP A 24 14.08 15.74 -3.08
C ASP A 24 14.21 14.65 -4.16
N ARG A 25 13.87 13.40 -3.84
CA ARG A 25 14.17 12.24 -4.67
C ARG A 25 12.96 11.53 -5.24
N MET A 26 11.76 11.73 -4.65
CA MET A 26 10.50 11.09 -5.04
C MET A 26 10.67 9.58 -5.29
N PRO A 27 11.02 8.79 -4.28
CA PRO A 27 11.26 7.35 -4.43
C PRO A 27 9.97 6.61 -4.80
N ASP A 28 10.11 5.46 -5.46
CA ASP A 28 8.99 4.59 -5.82
C ASP A 28 8.43 3.81 -4.62
N LEU A 29 9.24 3.65 -3.55
CA LEU A 29 8.87 2.95 -2.32
C LEU A 29 9.76 3.41 -1.15
N VAL A 30 9.20 3.43 0.04
CA VAL A 30 9.92 3.72 1.30
C VAL A 30 9.93 2.46 2.17
N LEU A 31 11.11 2.08 2.65
CA LEU A 31 11.27 1.15 3.77
C LEU A 31 11.45 1.97 5.03
N LEU A 32 10.57 1.84 5.98
CA LEU A 32 10.54 2.69 7.18
C LEU A 32 10.64 1.85 8.45
N ASP A 33 11.70 2.05 9.20
CA ASP A 33 11.83 1.43 10.53
C ASP A 33 10.89 2.12 11.51
N VAL A 34 10.25 1.35 12.38
CA VAL A 34 9.47 1.89 13.50
C VAL A 34 10.41 2.59 14.48
N MET A 35 11.55 1.97 14.80
CA MET A 35 12.51 2.49 15.77
C MET A 35 13.54 3.39 15.09
N LEU A 36 13.26 4.67 14.97
CA LEU A 36 14.20 5.68 14.50
C LEU A 36 14.79 6.50 15.68
N PRO A 37 15.99 7.06 15.53
CA PRO A 37 16.69 7.72 16.65
C PRO A 37 16.13 9.10 17.04
N ASP A 38 15.32 9.73 16.18
CA ASP A 38 14.83 11.11 16.35
C ASP A 38 13.31 11.18 16.52
N ILE A 39 12.56 10.53 15.65
CA ILE A 39 11.09 10.56 15.61
C ILE A 39 10.61 9.13 15.42
N ASP A 40 9.51 8.75 16.08
CA ASP A 40 8.87 7.46 15.88
C ASP A 40 8.49 7.23 14.42
N GLY A 41 8.73 6.01 13.90
CA GLY A 41 8.45 5.67 12.50
C GLY A 41 6.97 5.83 12.12
N PHE A 42 6.03 5.65 13.06
CA PHE A 42 4.62 5.89 12.80
C PHE A 42 4.31 7.37 12.61
N GLU A 43 4.96 8.25 13.36
CA GLU A 43 4.84 9.69 13.15
C GLU A 43 5.44 10.12 11.81
N VAL A 44 6.58 9.53 11.41
CA VAL A 44 7.15 9.75 10.06
C VAL A 44 6.18 9.28 8.99
N LEU A 45 5.52 8.12 9.16
CA LEU A 45 4.51 7.62 8.23
C LEU A 45 3.34 8.59 8.08
N LYS A 46 2.80 9.13 9.17
CA LYS A 46 1.74 10.14 9.13
C LYS A 46 2.17 11.38 8.33
N MET A 47 3.38 11.90 8.60
CA MET A 47 3.93 13.04 7.85
C MET A 47 4.12 12.72 6.36
N ILE A 48 4.51 11.50 6.01
CA ILE A 48 4.58 11.05 4.62
C ILE A 48 3.20 11.11 3.99
N ARG A 49 2.17 10.62 4.68
CA ARG A 49 0.78 10.57 4.16
C ARG A 49 0.15 11.94 3.94
N GLU A 50 0.58 12.95 4.68
CA GLU A 50 0.15 14.35 4.45
C GLU A 50 0.65 14.91 3.10
N ILE A 51 1.77 14.40 2.60
CA ILE A 51 2.44 14.99 1.41
C ILE A 51 2.54 14.03 0.22
N SER A 52 2.36 12.72 0.42
CA SER A 52 2.61 11.72 -0.62
C SER A 52 1.82 10.42 -0.39
N ASN A 53 1.42 9.79 -1.50
CA ASN A 53 0.88 8.44 -1.54
C ASN A 53 1.95 7.39 -1.91
N VAL A 54 3.24 7.70 -1.75
CA VAL A 54 4.32 6.75 -1.98
C VAL A 54 4.11 5.49 -1.15
N PRO A 55 4.29 4.30 -1.71
CA PRO A 55 4.19 3.06 -0.97
C PRO A 55 5.19 3.01 0.18
N VAL A 56 4.74 2.58 1.35
CA VAL A 56 5.57 2.43 2.55
C VAL A 56 5.45 1.03 3.10
N ILE A 57 6.59 0.36 3.28
CA ILE A 57 6.71 -0.89 4.01
C ILE A 57 7.33 -0.58 5.38
N MET A 58 6.61 -0.89 6.46
CA MET A 58 7.12 -0.74 7.82
C MET A 58 8.03 -1.90 8.21
N LEU A 59 9.14 -1.63 8.87
CA LEU A 59 10.02 -2.63 9.46
C LEU A 59 9.81 -2.63 10.98
N THR A 60 9.20 -3.71 11.53
CA THR A 60 8.78 -3.80 12.93
C THR A 60 9.57 -4.85 13.71
N ALA A 61 9.60 -4.79 15.03
CA ALA A 61 10.15 -5.84 15.86
C ALA A 61 9.19 -7.05 15.95
N LYS A 62 9.73 -8.25 16.18
CA LYS A 62 8.93 -9.45 16.38
C LYS A 62 8.26 -9.42 17.78
N GLY A 63 6.93 -9.54 17.82
CA GLY A 63 6.18 -9.67 19.07
C GLY A 63 5.15 -8.58 19.35
N GLU A 64 5.15 -7.50 18.57
CA GLU A 64 4.17 -6.43 18.70
C GLU A 64 3.12 -6.58 17.58
N GLU A 65 2.14 -7.45 17.82
CA GLU A 65 1.00 -7.62 16.91
C GLU A 65 0.23 -6.31 16.78
N ASP A 66 0.22 -5.52 17.85
CA ASP A 66 -0.34 -4.17 17.89
C ASP A 66 0.39 -3.22 16.94
N ASP A 67 1.72 -3.26 16.83
CA ASP A 67 2.49 -2.43 15.90
C ASP A 67 2.18 -2.73 14.43
N ARG A 68 1.85 -3.99 14.12
CA ARG A 68 1.46 -4.41 12.77
C ARG A 68 0.10 -3.84 12.39
N ILE A 69 -0.85 -3.88 13.32
CA ILE A 69 -2.19 -3.31 13.16
C ILE A 69 -2.07 -1.80 13.07
N HIS A 70 -1.38 -1.16 14.00
CA HIS A 70 -1.15 0.29 14.01
C HIS A 70 -0.42 0.78 12.75
N GLY A 71 0.61 0.07 12.28
CA GLY A 71 1.33 0.45 11.06
C GLY A 71 0.41 0.52 9.83
N LEU A 72 -0.44 -0.47 9.69
CA LEU A 72 -1.43 -0.49 8.61
C LEU A 72 -2.53 0.57 8.85
N GLU A 73 -3.01 0.75 10.09
CA GLU A 73 -3.98 1.78 10.45
C GLU A 73 -3.47 3.20 10.16
N TYR A 74 -2.17 3.47 10.30
CA TYR A 74 -1.56 4.74 9.90
C TYR A 74 -1.26 4.84 8.40
N GLY A 75 -1.64 3.82 7.63
CA GLY A 75 -1.60 3.87 6.18
C GLY A 75 -0.32 3.31 5.54
N ALA A 76 0.39 2.40 6.20
CA ALA A 76 1.40 1.59 5.55
C ALA A 76 0.78 0.65 4.50
N ASP A 77 1.52 0.35 3.46
CA ASP A 77 1.07 -0.57 2.39
C ASP A 77 1.43 -2.02 2.68
N ASP A 78 2.43 -2.22 3.54
CA ASP A 78 2.87 -3.52 4.02
C ASP A 78 3.76 -3.37 5.26
N TYR A 79 4.09 -4.49 5.91
CA TYR A 79 5.07 -4.54 7.00
C TYR A 79 5.93 -5.79 6.90
N VAL A 80 7.12 -5.73 7.50
CA VAL A 80 8.06 -6.84 7.62
C VAL A 80 8.57 -6.91 9.05
N THR A 81 8.43 -8.07 9.69
CA THR A 81 8.89 -8.26 11.06
C THR A 81 10.36 -8.67 11.11
N LYS A 82 11.14 -8.02 11.94
CA LYS A 82 12.53 -8.38 12.24
C LYS A 82 12.61 -9.59 13.19
N PRO A 83 13.53 -10.54 12.98
CA PRO A 83 14.47 -10.61 11.86
C PRO A 83 13.79 -11.15 10.59
N PHE A 84 14.06 -10.55 9.46
CA PHE A 84 13.56 -10.96 8.13
C PHE A 84 14.70 -11.48 7.25
N SER A 85 14.37 -12.35 6.31
CA SER A 85 15.32 -12.74 5.28
C SER A 85 15.38 -11.69 4.16
N PRO A 86 16.56 -11.47 3.53
CA PRO A 86 16.64 -10.59 2.35
C PRO A 86 15.66 -10.97 1.24
N ARG A 87 15.43 -12.27 1.05
CA ARG A 87 14.46 -12.77 0.05
C ARG A 87 13.03 -12.38 0.37
N GLU A 88 12.63 -12.43 1.63
CA GLU A 88 11.31 -12.00 2.08
C GLU A 88 11.11 -10.51 1.80
N LEU A 89 12.04 -9.68 2.23
CA LEU A 89 11.97 -8.23 2.01
C LEU A 89 11.85 -7.90 0.52
N VAL A 90 12.72 -8.49 -0.33
CA VAL A 90 12.69 -8.29 -1.79
C VAL A 90 11.35 -8.74 -2.38
N SER A 91 10.81 -9.88 -1.93
CA SER A 91 9.49 -10.37 -2.40
C SER A 91 8.39 -9.37 -2.08
N ARG A 92 8.35 -8.82 -0.86
CA ARG A 92 7.36 -7.83 -0.45
C ARG A 92 7.52 -6.50 -1.20
N ILE A 93 8.74 -6.01 -1.38
CA ILE A 93 9.02 -4.82 -2.19
C ILE A 93 8.45 -5.00 -3.60
N LYS A 94 8.77 -6.12 -4.27
CA LYS A 94 8.26 -6.42 -5.62
C LYS A 94 6.74 -6.53 -5.64
N ALA A 95 6.13 -7.13 -4.62
CA ALA A 95 4.67 -7.25 -4.52
C ALA A 95 4.01 -5.87 -4.38
N VAL A 96 4.57 -4.97 -3.56
CA VAL A 96 4.07 -3.61 -3.39
C VAL A 96 4.25 -2.79 -4.66
N LEU A 97 5.44 -2.78 -5.27
CA LEU A 97 5.69 -2.06 -6.54
C LEU A 97 4.80 -2.56 -7.67
N ARG A 98 4.60 -3.88 -7.80
CA ARG A 98 3.65 -4.44 -8.79
C ARG A 98 2.23 -3.87 -8.64
N ARG A 99 1.80 -3.52 -7.43
CA ARG A 99 0.49 -2.90 -7.21
C ARG A 99 0.45 -1.46 -7.74
N THR A 100 1.57 -0.74 -7.70
CA THR A 100 1.68 0.61 -8.24
C THR A 100 1.84 0.61 -9.76
N GLU A 101 2.65 -0.30 -10.29
CA GLU A 101 2.95 -0.42 -11.72
C GLU A 101 1.83 -1.06 -12.53
N SER A 102 0.96 -1.86 -11.92
CA SER A 102 -0.08 -2.62 -12.63
C SER A 102 -1.09 -1.71 -13.29
N GLY A 103 -0.61 -0.95 -14.26
CA GLY A 103 -1.36 -0.20 -15.25
C GLY A 103 -2.13 -1.07 -16.24
N SER A 104 -2.04 -2.39 -16.13
CA SER A 104 -2.69 -3.33 -17.03
C SER A 104 -4.02 -3.84 -16.49
N PHE A 105 -4.84 -2.98 -15.93
CA PHE A 105 -6.28 -3.23 -16.00
C PHE A 105 -6.70 -2.91 -17.42
N THR A 106 -6.23 -3.76 -18.36
CA THR A 106 -6.62 -3.70 -19.75
C THR A 106 -8.08 -4.10 -19.84
N THR A 107 -8.81 -3.28 -20.56
CA THR A 107 -10.03 -3.59 -21.25
C THR A 107 -11.36 -3.33 -20.55
N SER A 108 -11.57 -2.18 -19.98
CA SER A 108 -12.81 -1.50 -20.38
C SER A 108 -12.54 0.01 -20.30
N LYS A 109 -12.88 0.70 -21.38
CA LYS A 109 -12.98 2.16 -21.41
C LYS A 109 -14.20 2.61 -20.59
N ASP A 110 -14.63 1.80 -19.66
CA ASP A 110 -15.93 1.95 -19.08
C ASP A 110 -15.81 2.74 -17.78
N VAL A 111 -16.37 3.92 -17.87
CA VAL A 111 -16.80 4.66 -16.69
C VAL A 111 -17.99 3.87 -16.15
N ILE A 112 -17.89 3.35 -14.94
CA ILE A 112 -18.98 2.70 -14.24
C ILE A 112 -19.60 3.70 -13.26
N GLU A 113 -20.87 3.97 -13.42
CA GLU A 113 -21.70 4.62 -12.42
C GLU A 113 -22.28 3.49 -11.55
N VAL A 114 -21.74 3.35 -10.33
CA VAL A 114 -22.16 2.28 -9.42
C VAL A 114 -23.55 2.61 -8.87
N ASP A 115 -23.76 3.87 -8.51
CA ASP A 115 -25.02 4.47 -8.10
C ASP A 115 -25.00 5.99 -8.37
N GLU A 116 -25.93 6.73 -7.80
CA GLU A 116 -26.03 8.18 -7.95
C GLU A 116 -24.87 8.95 -7.28
N HIS A 117 -24.14 8.30 -6.37
CA HIS A 117 -23.06 8.90 -5.61
C HIS A 117 -21.68 8.50 -6.11
N LEU A 118 -21.49 7.23 -6.51
CA LEU A 118 -20.18 6.65 -6.81
C LEU A 118 -19.98 6.41 -8.31
N LYS A 119 -18.98 7.06 -8.86
CA LYS A 119 -18.54 6.92 -10.25
C LYS A 119 -17.07 6.55 -10.31
N ILE A 120 -16.70 5.59 -11.15
CA ILE A 120 -15.34 5.08 -11.30
C ILE A 120 -14.95 5.07 -12.78
N ASP A 121 -13.87 5.73 -13.13
CA ASP A 121 -13.20 5.60 -14.43
C ASP A 121 -12.00 4.65 -14.29
N PHE A 122 -12.15 3.43 -14.74
CA PHE A 122 -11.08 2.44 -14.67
C PHE A 122 -9.92 2.74 -15.63
N GLY A 123 -10.18 3.43 -16.73
CA GLY A 123 -9.15 3.82 -17.69
C GLY A 123 -8.22 4.90 -17.14
N ARG A 124 -8.79 5.85 -16.40
CA ARG A 124 -8.05 6.96 -15.77
C ARG A 124 -7.65 6.69 -14.32
N ARG A 125 -8.19 5.63 -13.70
CA ARG A 125 -8.07 5.31 -12.27
C ARG A 125 -8.59 6.43 -11.37
N GLU A 126 -9.66 7.03 -11.77
CA GLU A 126 -10.31 8.12 -11.04
C GLU A 126 -11.60 7.62 -10.40
N VAL A 127 -11.82 8.08 -9.18
CA VAL A 127 -13.01 7.76 -8.39
C VAL A 127 -13.66 9.08 -7.97
N TRP A 128 -14.96 9.18 -8.15
CA TRP A 128 -15.75 10.34 -7.71
C TRP A 128 -16.85 9.87 -6.76
N LEU A 129 -16.97 10.57 -5.64
CA LEU A 129 -18.05 10.42 -4.67
C LEU A 129 -18.79 11.75 -4.58
N ASP A 130 -20.09 11.75 -4.82
CA ASP A 130 -20.92 12.97 -4.83
C ASP A 130 -20.35 14.08 -5.74
N GLY A 131 -19.78 13.70 -6.89
CA GLY A 131 -19.16 14.61 -7.84
C GLY A 131 -17.76 15.15 -7.46
N ASN A 132 -17.24 14.76 -6.29
CA ASN A 132 -15.91 15.13 -5.85
C ASN A 132 -14.91 13.98 -6.13
N GLN A 133 -13.75 14.31 -6.68
CA GLN A 133 -12.72 13.31 -6.91
C GLN A 133 -12.10 12.84 -5.60
N VAL A 134 -12.12 11.54 -5.37
CA VAL A 134 -11.50 10.88 -4.22
C VAL A 134 -10.15 10.30 -4.64
N LYS A 135 -9.09 10.63 -3.90
CA LYS A 135 -7.75 10.09 -4.14
C LYS A 135 -7.55 8.82 -3.33
N LEU A 136 -7.59 7.69 -4.01
CA LEU A 136 -7.28 6.39 -3.41
C LEU A 136 -5.80 6.05 -3.59
N ARG A 137 -5.22 5.41 -2.57
CA ARG A 137 -3.89 4.77 -2.69
C ARG A 137 -3.97 3.58 -3.67
N PRO A 138 -2.86 3.18 -4.29
CA PRO A 138 -2.86 2.09 -5.28
C PRO A 138 -3.52 0.79 -4.79
N THR A 139 -3.29 0.40 -3.54
CA THR A 139 -3.88 -0.81 -2.96
C THR A 139 -5.39 -0.65 -2.70
N GLU A 140 -5.83 0.52 -2.22
CA GLU A 140 -7.26 0.84 -2.04
C GLU A 140 -8.00 0.79 -3.38
N TYR A 141 -7.45 1.46 -4.40
CA TYR A 141 -8.03 1.42 -5.74
C TYR A 141 -8.11 -0.01 -6.29
N ARG A 142 -7.08 -0.82 -6.09
CA ARG A 142 -7.06 -2.21 -6.54
C ARG A 142 -8.11 -3.05 -5.83
N LEU A 143 -8.30 -2.83 -4.53
CA LEU A 143 -9.36 -3.50 -3.76
C LEU A 143 -10.74 -3.10 -4.29
N LEU A 144 -11.00 -1.79 -4.43
CA LEU A 144 -12.27 -1.27 -4.99
C LEU A 144 -12.54 -1.86 -6.38
N TYR A 145 -11.53 -1.87 -7.26
CA TYR A 145 -11.65 -2.47 -8.58
C TYR A 145 -12.13 -3.93 -8.53
N HIS A 146 -11.50 -4.76 -7.70
CA HIS A 146 -11.88 -6.17 -7.63
C HIS A 146 -13.26 -6.38 -7.00
N LEU A 147 -13.65 -5.55 -6.04
CA LEU A 147 -15.00 -5.60 -5.45
C LEU A 147 -16.07 -5.24 -6.49
N VAL A 148 -15.86 -4.16 -7.24
CA VAL A 148 -16.81 -3.73 -8.29
C VAL A 148 -16.90 -4.74 -9.42
N GLN A 149 -15.77 -5.30 -9.86
CA GLN A 149 -15.77 -6.36 -10.91
C GLN A 149 -16.48 -7.66 -10.48
N ASN A 150 -16.67 -7.87 -9.20
CA ASN A 150 -17.38 -9.02 -8.65
C ASN A 150 -18.66 -8.59 -7.91
N ALA A 151 -19.23 -7.43 -8.26
CA ALA A 151 -20.47 -6.95 -7.66
C ALA A 151 -21.59 -7.99 -7.80
N GLY A 152 -22.34 -8.21 -6.72
CA GLY A 152 -23.38 -9.24 -6.64
C GLY A 152 -22.87 -10.65 -6.29
N TRP A 153 -21.57 -10.86 -6.19
CA TRP A 153 -20.97 -12.14 -5.78
C TRP A 153 -20.22 -12.01 -4.46
N VAL A 154 -20.32 -13.03 -3.61
CA VAL A 154 -19.53 -13.10 -2.38
C VAL A 154 -18.09 -13.47 -2.73
N MET A 155 -17.14 -12.65 -2.29
CA MET A 155 -15.72 -12.95 -2.38
C MET A 155 -15.19 -13.41 -1.03
N THR A 156 -14.43 -14.51 -1.00
CA THR A 156 -13.73 -14.95 0.20
C THR A 156 -12.49 -14.09 0.47
N TYR A 157 -12.00 -14.08 1.71
CA TYR A 157 -10.75 -13.39 2.05
C TYR A 157 -9.58 -13.87 1.19
N ASP A 158 -9.45 -15.17 0.95
CA ASP A 158 -8.38 -15.72 0.10
C ASP A 158 -8.47 -15.21 -1.33
N GLN A 159 -9.66 -15.10 -1.88
CA GLN A 159 -9.87 -14.54 -3.22
C GLN A 159 -9.48 -13.07 -3.28
N ILE A 160 -9.86 -12.27 -2.28
CA ILE A 160 -9.51 -10.86 -2.20
C ILE A 160 -8.00 -10.71 -2.01
N LEU A 161 -7.42 -11.42 -1.04
CA LEU A 161 -5.98 -11.37 -0.75
C LEU A 161 -5.14 -11.72 -1.98
N SER A 162 -5.45 -12.84 -2.64
CA SER A 162 -4.69 -13.28 -3.82
C SER A 162 -4.78 -12.30 -4.99
N LYS A 163 -5.93 -11.65 -5.20
CA LYS A 163 -6.14 -10.69 -6.29
C LYS A 163 -5.51 -9.33 -6.01
N VAL A 164 -5.61 -8.86 -4.77
CA VAL A 164 -5.15 -7.52 -4.37
C VAL A 164 -3.69 -7.54 -3.95
N TRP A 165 -3.30 -8.43 -3.08
CA TRP A 165 -1.94 -8.47 -2.49
C TRP A 165 -1.02 -9.51 -3.13
N GLY A 166 -1.55 -10.66 -3.51
CA GLY A 166 -0.82 -11.78 -4.06
C GLY A 166 -0.97 -13.03 -3.19
N TYR A 167 -0.52 -14.14 -3.73
CA TYR A 167 -0.67 -15.46 -3.09
C TYR A 167 0.08 -15.58 -1.75
N GLU A 168 1.14 -14.81 -1.59
CA GLU A 168 1.97 -14.73 -0.40
C GLU A 168 1.26 -14.15 0.83
N TYR A 169 0.10 -13.51 0.64
CA TYR A 169 -0.69 -12.85 1.70
C TYR A 169 -1.92 -13.64 2.14
N ARG A 170 -2.11 -14.87 1.65
CA ARG A 170 -3.35 -15.65 1.91
C ARG A 170 -3.65 -15.90 3.38
N ASP A 171 -2.62 -15.94 4.24
CA ASP A 171 -2.75 -16.17 5.68
C ASP A 171 -2.86 -14.85 6.49
N GLU A 172 -3.12 -13.72 5.81
CA GLU A 172 -3.15 -12.37 6.35
C GLU A 172 -4.53 -11.68 6.21
N PRO A 173 -5.63 -12.28 6.73
CA PRO A 173 -6.99 -11.76 6.51
C PRO A 173 -7.24 -10.36 7.10
N HIS A 174 -6.39 -9.92 8.03
CA HIS A 174 -6.49 -8.60 8.63
C HIS A 174 -6.26 -7.46 7.62
N TYR A 175 -5.47 -7.68 6.55
CA TYR A 175 -5.35 -6.70 5.46
C TYR A 175 -6.71 -6.38 4.83
N VAL A 176 -7.52 -7.39 4.54
CA VAL A 176 -8.84 -7.17 3.93
C VAL A 176 -9.72 -6.35 4.86
N ARG A 177 -9.79 -6.71 6.16
CA ARG A 177 -10.62 -6.00 7.12
C ARG A 177 -10.24 -4.54 7.22
N LEU A 178 -8.94 -4.27 7.30
CA LEU A 178 -8.43 -2.91 7.43
C LEU A 178 -8.71 -2.07 6.18
N TYR A 179 -8.37 -2.61 5.01
CA TYR A 179 -8.54 -1.86 3.76
C TYR A 179 -10.01 -1.66 3.36
N ILE A 180 -10.92 -2.52 3.81
CA ILE A 180 -12.37 -2.26 3.71
C ILE A 180 -12.77 -1.05 4.56
N ASN A 181 -12.14 -0.83 5.71
CA ASN A 181 -12.42 0.35 6.53
C ASN A 181 -11.86 1.65 5.93
N TYR A 182 -10.90 1.57 5.01
CA TYR A 182 -10.37 2.76 4.32
C TYR A 182 -11.18 3.15 3.09
N LEU A 183 -11.96 2.22 2.54
CA LEU A 183 -12.90 2.46 1.44
C LEU A 183 -14.24 3.00 1.93
#